data_61418711028a78ffcc5553d6a11b08b2
#
_entry.id   61418711028a78ffcc5553d6a11b08b2
#
_cell.length_a   1.000
_cell.length_b   1.000
_cell.length_c   1.000
_cell.angle_alpha   90.00
_cell.angle_beta   90.00
_cell.angle_gamma   90.00
#
_symmetry.space_group_name_H-M   'P 1'
#
loop_
_entity.id
_entity.type
_entity.pdbx_description
1 polymer ?
#
loop_
_entity_poly.entity_id
_entity_poly.type
_entity_poly.pdbx_seq_one_letter_code
_entity_poly.pdbx_strand_id
1 'polypeptide(L)'
;PYTYVILIGAEAAKEYAKVTSVTNMAGQLIADKFIAISNPAMLAFKPEGKPDFQRACDRIHKYIEGTLRPATEGDFKGIDNTQEAHEFLTEVLDNAQGYVALDTETTGLYPRDGYVLGVSISYKSKHGRYILCDAMDEECVQLLQKICSTFTIVFHNMKFDYKMLAYHLGLTFDRSKVHDTMVMHYVLDETDGHGLKSL
;
A
#
# COMPACT_ATOMS: atom_id res chain seq x y z
N PRO A 1 -5.51 23.54 -24.19
CA PRO A 1 -5.48 22.14 -23.80
C PRO A 1 -5.91 22.03 -22.34
N TYR A 2 -6.78 21.06 -22.01
CA TYR A 2 -7.21 20.79 -20.63
C TYR A 2 -6.17 19.93 -19.94
N THR A 3 -5.85 20.23 -18.69
CA THR A 3 -4.90 19.44 -17.89
C THR A 3 -5.51 18.09 -17.51
N TYR A 4 -6.78 18.12 -17.09
CA TYR A 4 -7.53 16.92 -16.74
C TYR A 4 -8.91 16.90 -17.39
N VAL A 5 -9.44 15.69 -17.63
CA VAL A 5 -10.81 15.47 -18.12
C VAL A 5 -11.54 14.58 -17.11
N ILE A 6 -12.57 15.12 -16.49
CA ILE A 6 -13.37 14.40 -15.50
C ILE A 6 -14.48 13.64 -16.24
N LEU A 7 -14.49 12.32 -16.10
CA LEU A 7 -15.45 11.41 -16.71
C LEU A 7 -16.53 11.06 -15.67
N ILE A 8 -17.75 11.57 -15.88
CA ILE A 8 -18.86 11.37 -14.95
C ILE A 8 -19.72 10.19 -15.40
N GLY A 9 -19.76 9.14 -14.59
CA GLY A 9 -20.55 7.94 -14.81
C GLY A 9 -19.83 6.85 -15.61
N ALA A 10 -20.41 5.64 -15.58
CA ALA A 10 -19.81 4.43 -16.12
C ALA A 10 -19.62 4.48 -17.63
N GLU A 11 -20.57 5.02 -18.38
CA GLU A 11 -20.53 5.08 -19.84
C GLU A 11 -19.36 5.95 -20.32
N ALA A 12 -19.21 7.16 -19.75
CA ALA A 12 -18.10 8.05 -20.09
C ALA A 12 -16.75 7.42 -19.73
N ALA A 13 -16.63 6.81 -18.55
CA ALA A 13 -15.40 6.16 -18.11
C ALA A 13 -15.03 4.96 -18.99
N LYS A 14 -16.01 4.16 -19.40
CA LYS A 14 -15.81 3.03 -20.32
C LYS A 14 -15.39 3.49 -21.72
N GLU A 15 -16.07 4.49 -22.27
CA GLU A 15 -15.82 4.97 -23.63
C GLU A 15 -14.44 5.62 -23.76
N TYR A 16 -14.10 6.56 -22.89
CA TYR A 16 -12.91 7.40 -23.04
C TYR A 16 -11.68 6.88 -22.30
N ALA A 17 -11.85 6.22 -21.16
CA ALA A 17 -10.74 5.72 -20.34
C ALA A 17 -10.66 4.19 -20.26
N LYS A 18 -11.56 3.46 -20.93
CA LYS A 18 -11.66 1.99 -20.93
C LYS A 18 -11.82 1.37 -19.53
N VAL A 19 -12.37 2.12 -18.59
CA VAL A 19 -12.61 1.69 -17.21
C VAL A 19 -13.90 0.87 -17.12
N THR A 20 -13.80 -0.32 -16.54
CA THR A 20 -14.95 -1.23 -16.36
C THR A 20 -15.70 -1.03 -15.05
N SER A 21 -15.05 -0.45 -14.03
CA SER A 21 -15.64 -0.17 -12.71
C SER A 21 -15.30 1.23 -12.25
N VAL A 22 -16.24 2.16 -12.34
CA VAL A 22 -16.07 3.54 -11.89
C VAL A 22 -15.92 3.60 -10.36
N THR A 23 -16.60 2.74 -9.62
CA THR A 23 -16.54 2.72 -8.15
C THR A 23 -15.11 2.45 -7.64
N ASN A 24 -14.43 1.47 -8.26
CA ASN A 24 -13.06 1.11 -7.88
C ASN A 24 -12.01 2.15 -8.32
N MET A 25 -12.32 2.95 -9.33
CA MET A 25 -11.42 3.94 -9.92
C MET A 25 -11.81 5.39 -9.59
N ALA A 26 -12.82 5.58 -8.72
CA ALA A 26 -13.34 6.91 -8.41
C ALA A 26 -12.27 7.83 -7.84
N GLY A 27 -12.11 8.99 -8.47
CA GLY A 27 -11.11 9.99 -8.08
C GLY A 27 -9.66 9.62 -8.40
N GLN A 28 -9.38 8.52 -9.13
CA GLN A 28 -8.03 8.17 -9.56
C GLN A 28 -7.70 8.75 -10.94
N LEU A 29 -6.44 9.16 -11.11
CA LEU A 29 -5.94 9.62 -12.40
C LEU A 29 -5.62 8.41 -13.32
N ILE A 30 -6.12 8.46 -14.53
CA ILE A 30 -6.03 7.38 -15.53
C ILE A 30 -5.32 7.95 -16.75
N ALA A 31 -4.24 7.30 -17.18
CA ALA A 31 -3.43 7.70 -18.33
C ALA A 31 -3.05 9.19 -18.29
N ASP A 32 -2.69 9.70 -17.12
CA ASP A 32 -2.26 11.08 -16.85
C ASP A 32 -3.22 12.18 -17.33
N LYS A 33 -4.46 11.83 -17.63
CA LYS A 33 -5.42 12.75 -18.23
C LYS A 33 -6.84 12.64 -17.69
N PHE A 34 -7.34 11.43 -17.51
CA PHE A 34 -8.74 11.19 -17.17
C PHE A 34 -8.91 10.91 -15.68
N ILE A 35 -9.98 11.43 -15.09
CA ILE A 35 -10.37 11.09 -13.72
C ILE A 35 -11.84 10.65 -13.75
N ALA A 36 -12.11 9.40 -13.38
CA ALA A 36 -13.45 8.87 -13.35
C ALA A 36 -14.15 9.17 -12.03
N ILE A 37 -15.43 9.51 -12.07
CA ILE A 37 -16.27 9.69 -10.89
C ILE A 37 -17.68 9.14 -11.15
N SER A 38 -18.31 8.61 -10.11
CA SER A 38 -19.69 8.14 -10.20
C SER A 38 -20.65 9.29 -10.56
N ASN A 39 -21.75 8.95 -11.23
CA ASN A 39 -22.77 9.96 -11.50
C ASN A 39 -23.43 10.41 -10.18
N PRO A 40 -23.44 11.72 -9.84
CA PRO A 40 -24.04 12.23 -8.60
C PRO A 40 -25.53 11.91 -8.46
N ALA A 41 -26.25 11.69 -9.57
CA ALA A 41 -27.65 11.25 -9.54
C ALA A 41 -27.83 9.90 -8.83
N MET A 42 -26.79 9.05 -8.75
CA MET A 42 -26.83 7.81 -7.96
C MET A 42 -27.12 8.06 -6.48
N LEU A 43 -26.71 9.19 -5.93
CA LEU A 43 -26.90 9.50 -4.51
C LEU A 43 -28.37 9.69 -4.14
N ALA A 44 -29.22 9.99 -5.09
CA ALA A 44 -30.69 10.01 -4.89
C ALA A 44 -31.27 8.61 -4.62
N PHE A 45 -30.61 7.56 -5.14
CA PHE A 45 -31.05 6.16 -5.00
C PHE A 45 -30.20 5.37 -3.99
N LYS A 46 -28.96 5.81 -3.75
CA LYS A 46 -27.99 5.20 -2.83
C LYS A 46 -27.30 6.28 -1.99
N PRO A 47 -28.00 6.88 -1.03
CA PRO A 47 -27.44 7.97 -0.21
C PRO A 47 -26.23 7.54 0.65
N GLU A 48 -26.12 6.24 0.97
CA GLU A 48 -24.97 5.65 1.66
C GLU A 48 -23.63 5.80 0.90
N GLY A 49 -23.67 6.00 -0.43
CA GLY A 49 -22.50 6.26 -1.26
C GLY A 49 -21.95 7.69 -1.20
N LYS A 50 -22.59 8.59 -0.41
CA LYS A 50 -22.18 9.98 -0.33
C LYS A 50 -20.75 10.18 0.19
N PRO A 51 -20.27 9.47 1.23
CA PRO A 51 -18.88 9.60 1.68
C PRO A 51 -17.86 9.24 0.60
N ASP A 52 -18.08 8.15 -0.15
CA ASP A 52 -17.18 7.73 -1.22
C ASP A 52 -17.15 8.74 -2.36
N PHE A 53 -18.31 9.28 -2.71
CA PHE A 53 -18.43 10.34 -3.71
C PHE A 53 -17.69 11.62 -3.27
N GLN A 54 -17.82 12.01 -2.00
CA GLN A 54 -17.13 13.16 -1.46
C GLN A 54 -15.60 12.97 -1.50
N ARG A 55 -15.10 11.80 -1.06
CA ARG A 55 -13.67 11.47 -1.15
C ARG A 55 -13.14 11.56 -2.59
N ALA A 56 -13.93 11.09 -3.57
CA ALA A 56 -13.54 11.21 -4.97
C ALA A 56 -13.47 12.67 -5.42
N CYS A 57 -14.41 13.52 -5.00
CA CYS A 57 -14.39 14.96 -5.27
C CYS A 57 -13.16 15.64 -4.64
N ASP A 58 -12.85 15.30 -3.39
CA ASP A 58 -11.69 15.86 -2.67
C ASP A 58 -10.37 15.47 -3.35
N ARG A 59 -10.25 14.23 -3.85
CA ARG A 59 -9.10 13.81 -4.67
C ARG A 59 -8.98 14.58 -5.96
N ILE A 60 -10.10 14.78 -6.68
CA ILE A 60 -10.12 15.58 -7.91
C ILE A 60 -9.65 17.02 -7.61
N HIS A 61 -10.13 17.60 -6.52
CA HIS A 61 -9.71 18.93 -6.08
C HIS A 61 -8.21 19.00 -5.84
N LYS A 62 -7.65 18.02 -5.10
CA LYS A 62 -6.21 17.91 -4.85
C LYS A 62 -5.37 17.77 -6.14
N TYR A 63 -5.88 17.06 -7.17
CA TYR A 63 -5.21 17.00 -8.48
C TYR A 63 -5.21 18.36 -9.17
N ILE A 64 -6.35 19.07 -9.15
CA ILE A 64 -6.49 20.40 -9.76
C ILE A 64 -5.57 21.42 -9.08
N GLU A 65 -5.44 21.37 -7.76
CA GLU A 65 -4.54 22.22 -6.98
C GLU A 65 -3.06 21.81 -7.06
N GLY A 66 -2.75 20.65 -7.66
CA GLY A 66 -1.40 20.12 -7.73
C GLY A 66 -0.85 19.62 -6.39
N THR A 67 -1.71 19.46 -5.39
CA THR A 67 -1.35 18.94 -4.06
C THR A 67 -1.35 17.41 -4.02
N LEU A 68 -2.13 16.75 -4.89
CA LEU A 68 -2.07 15.32 -5.13
C LEU A 68 -1.37 15.07 -6.47
N ARG A 69 -0.20 14.49 -6.40
CA ARG A 69 0.50 14.03 -7.60
C ARG A 69 0.09 12.61 -7.94
N PRO A 70 0.04 12.21 -9.24
CA PRO A 70 -0.09 10.80 -9.62
C PRO A 70 0.98 10.00 -8.89
N ALA A 71 0.71 8.70 -8.65
CA ALA A 71 1.72 7.79 -8.14
C ALA A 71 2.93 7.90 -9.08
N THR A 72 3.96 8.58 -8.60
CA THR A 72 5.17 8.80 -9.39
C THR A 72 5.91 7.48 -9.51
N GLU A 73 6.49 7.27 -10.68
CA GLU A 73 7.43 6.18 -10.92
C GLU A 73 8.36 6.01 -9.72
N GLY A 74 8.44 4.79 -9.22
CA GLY A 74 9.31 4.39 -8.14
C GLY A 74 10.21 3.25 -8.61
N ASP A 75 11.27 3.00 -7.91
CA ASP A 75 12.12 1.83 -8.09
C ASP A 75 11.53 0.67 -7.27
N PHE A 76 10.62 -0.08 -7.89
CA PHE A 76 9.97 -1.25 -7.30
C PHE A 76 10.31 -2.49 -8.09
N LYS A 77 10.81 -3.53 -7.41
CA LYS A 77 11.20 -4.79 -8.04
C LYS A 77 10.82 -5.98 -7.17
N GLY A 78 10.52 -7.12 -7.83
CA GLY A 78 10.49 -8.43 -7.21
C GLY A 78 11.91 -9.03 -7.15
N ILE A 79 12.20 -9.78 -6.09
CA ILE A 79 13.43 -10.54 -5.89
C ILE A 79 13.03 -12.00 -5.75
N ASP A 80 13.54 -12.85 -6.63
CA ASP A 80 13.23 -14.28 -6.72
C ASP A 80 14.48 -15.17 -6.56
N ASN A 81 15.62 -14.59 -6.19
CA ASN A 81 16.87 -15.31 -5.97
C ASN A 81 17.58 -14.83 -4.70
N THR A 82 18.31 -15.74 -4.08
CA THR A 82 18.92 -15.55 -2.76
C THR A 82 20.03 -14.50 -2.77
N GLN A 83 20.80 -14.42 -3.85
CA GLN A 83 21.89 -13.45 -3.96
C GLN A 83 21.36 -12.00 -3.90
N GLU A 84 20.35 -11.67 -4.70
CA GLU A 84 19.74 -10.35 -4.68
C GLU A 84 19.01 -10.06 -3.36
N ALA A 85 18.45 -11.09 -2.71
CA ALA A 85 17.84 -10.95 -1.40
C ALA A 85 18.87 -10.53 -0.33
N HIS A 86 20.04 -11.19 -0.28
CA HIS A 86 21.15 -10.81 0.60
C HIS A 86 21.64 -9.40 0.34
N GLU A 87 21.88 -9.07 -0.94
CA GLU A 87 22.36 -7.75 -1.34
C GLU A 87 21.38 -6.65 -0.89
N PHE A 88 20.09 -6.84 -1.13
CA PHE A 88 19.08 -5.86 -0.75
C PHE A 88 18.89 -5.75 0.77
N LEU A 89 18.85 -6.86 1.50
CA LEU A 89 18.72 -6.82 2.96
C LEU A 89 19.95 -6.16 3.63
N THR A 90 21.13 -6.36 3.05
CA THR A 90 22.37 -5.64 3.47
C THR A 90 22.26 -4.16 3.13
N GLU A 91 21.78 -3.81 1.92
CA GLU A 91 21.52 -2.42 1.53
C GLU A 91 20.60 -1.71 2.52
N VAL A 92 19.52 -2.38 2.97
CA VAL A 92 18.60 -1.83 3.99
C VAL A 92 19.34 -1.54 5.30
N LEU A 93 20.16 -2.48 5.79
CA LEU A 93 20.92 -2.31 7.02
C LEU A 93 21.90 -1.13 6.96
N ASP A 94 22.51 -0.91 5.81
CA ASP A 94 23.53 0.12 5.61
C ASP A 94 22.94 1.51 5.38
N ASN A 95 21.74 1.59 4.79
CA ASN A 95 21.21 2.86 4.27
C ASN A 95 19.90 3.33 4.93
N ALA A 96 19.17 2.48 5.66
CA ALA A 96 17.93 2.88 6.30
C ALA A 96 18.16 3.91 7.40
N GLN A 97 17.30 4.93 7.48
CA GLN A 97 17.39 6.01 8.46
C GLN A 97 16.20 5.98 9.41
N GLY A 98 16.26 5.10 10.40
CA GLY A 98 15.31 5.04 11.50
C GLY A 98 14.06 4.20 11.23
N TYR A 99 13.50 4.20 10.03
CA TYR A 99 12.25 3.52 9.72
C TYR A 99 12.40 2.54 8.54
N VAL A 100 11.74 1.37 8.67
CA VAL A 100 11.60 0.40 7.59
C VAL A 100 10.15 -0.06 7.56
N ALA A 101 9.48 0.07 6.41
CA ALA A 101 8.13 -0.44 6.19
C ALA A 101 8.19 -1.89 5.75
N LEU A 102 7.34 -2.73 6.34
CA LEU A 102 7.15 -4.12 5.99
C LEU A 102 5.68 -4.41 5.70
N ASP A 103 5.43 -5.29 4.74
CA ASP A 103 4.13 -5.84 4.41
C ASP A 103 4.28 -7.28 3.91
N THR A 104 3.28 -8.14 4.11
CA THR A 104 3.36 -9.55 3.72
C THR A 104 2.28 -9.93 2.73
N GLU A 105 2.64 -10.71 1.71
CA GLU A 105 1.70 -11.44 0.87
C GLU A 105 1.61 -12.89 1.35
N THR A 106 0.38 -13.41 1.47
CA THR A 106 0.12 -14.71 2.09
C THR A 106 -0.93 -15.50 1.33
N THR A 107 -0.96 -16.82 1.52
CA THR A 107 -1.97 -17.70 0.94
C THR A 107 -3.27 -17.78 1.74
N GLY A 108 -3.29 -17.25 2.96
CA GLY A 108 -4.45 -17.31 3.85
C GLY A 108 -4.42 -16.23 4.92
N LEU A 109 -5.53 -16.10 5.66
CA LEU A 109 -5.69 -15.05 6.68
C LEU A 109 -5.14 -15.44 8.05
N TYR A 110 -4.88 -16.70 8.29
CA TYR A 110 -4.40 -17.21 9.58
C TYR A 110 -3.09 -18.00 9.39
N PRO A 111 -2.13 -17.86 10.32
CA PRO A 111 -0.83 -18.54 10.20
C PRO A 111 -0.91 -20.07 10.11
N ARG A 112 -1.96 -20.70 10.65
CA ARG A 112 -2.15 -22.15 10.61
C ARG A 112 -2.77 -22.65 9.31
N ASP A 113 -3.45 -21.78 8.58
CA ASP A 113 -4.23 -22.12 7.37
C ASP A 113 -3.56 -21.61 6.09
N GLY A 114 -2.44 -20.90 6.22
CA GLY A 114 -1.70 -20.33 5.11
C GLY A 114 -0.22 -20.17 5.44
N TYR A 115 0.52 -19.66 4.47
CA TYR A 115 1.94 -19.36 4.61
C TYR A 115 2.27 -18.01 3.94
N VAL A 116 3.43 -17.46 4.29
CA VAL A 116 3.94 -16.22 3.71
C VAL A 116 4.54 -16.53 2.33
N LEU A 117 4.02 -15.87 1.29
CA LEU A 117 4.54 -15.97 -0.06
C LEU A 117 5.77 -15.09 -0.26
N GLY A 118 5.78 -13.93 0.37
CA GLY A 118 6.90 -13.00 0.32
C GLY A 118 6.68 -11.78 1.20
N VAL A 119 7.72 -10.98 1.31
CA VAL A 119 7.78 -9.80 2.15
C VAL A 119 8.14 -8.58 1.30
N SER A 120 7.30 -7.56 1.36
CA SER A 120 7.58 -6.23 0.81
C SER A 120 8.36 -5.42 1.83
N ILE A 121 9.45 -4.80 1.39
CA ILE A 121 10.34 -3.99 2.24
C ILE A 121 10.63 -2.66 1.57
N SER A 122 10.46 -1.56 2.32
CA SER A 122 10.82 -0.21 1.89
C SER A 122 11.47 0.56 3.04
N TYR A 123 12.60 1.20 2.78
CA TYR A 123 13.31 2.04 3.75
C TYR A 123 13.43 3.51 3.30
N LYS A 124 12.94 3.82 2.11
CA LYS A 124 12.88 5.19 1.58
C LYS A 124 11.71 5.38 0.62
N SER A 125 11.26 6.61 0.45
CA SER A 125 10.16 6.93 -0.46
C SER A 125 10.44 6.48 -1.89
N LYS A 126 9.41 5.95 -2.57
CA LYS A 126 9.44 5.50 -3.96
C LYS A 126 10.46 4.39 -4.26
N HIS A 127 10.85 3.64 -3.26
CA HIS A 127 11.76 2.51 -3.38
C HIS A 127 11.21 1.35 -2.56
N GLY A 128 11.15 0.17 -3.15
CA GLY A 128 10.69 -1.02 -2.46
C GLY A 128 11.08 -2.29 -3.20
N ARG A 129 11.21 -3.36 -2.45
CA ARG A 129 11.45 -4.71 -2.98
C ARG A 129 10.44 -5.66 -2.36
N TYR A 130 9.97 -6.57 -3.19
CA TYR A 130 9.20 -7.73 -2.77
C TYR A 130 10.09 -8.96 -2.88
N ILE A 131 10.42 -9.58 -1.77
CA ILE A 131 11.26 -10.78 -1.71
C ILE A 131 10.36 -11.99 -1.57
N LEU A 132 10.43 -12.92 -2.52
CA LEU A 132 9.77 -14.23 -2.41
C LEU A 132 10.37 -15.02 -1.25
N CYS A 133 9.54 -15.69 -0.44
CA CYS A 133 10.04 -16.55 0.64
C CYS A 133 10.90 -17.71 0.13
N ASP A 134 10.64 -18.21 -1.07
CA ASP A 134 11.47 -19.26 -1.71
C ASP A 134 12.90 -18.77 -2.05
N ALA A 135 13.10 -17.46 -2.13
CA ALA A 135 14.42 -16.83 -2.31
C ALA A 135 15.13 -16.52 -0.98
N MET A 136 14.48 -16.75 0.16
CA MET A 136 15.03 -16.44 1.48
C MET A 136 15.60 -17.70 2.14
N ASP A 137 16.91 -17.75 2.28
CA ASP A 137 17.58 -18.74 3.11
C ASP A 137 17.65 -18.30 4.59
N GLU A 138 18.30 -19.09 5.42
CA GLU A 138 18.45 -18.80 6.86
C GLU A 138 19.20 -17.48 7.11
N GLU A 139 20.21 -17.15 6.28
CA GLU A 139 20.96 -15.89 6.37
C GLU A 139 20.09 -14.69 6.05
N CYS A 140 19.22 -14.77 5.03
CA CYS A 140 18.23 -13.74 4.73
C CYS A 140 17.29 -13.49 5.93
N VAL A 141 16.82 -14.55 6.58
CA VAL A 141 15.97 -14.43 7.77
C VAL A 141 16.73 -13.76 8.93
N GLN A 142 18.00 -14.09 9.13
CA GLN A 142 18.85 -13.45 10.13
C GLN A 142 19.07 -11.95 9.84
N LEU A 143 19.33 -11.59 8.57
CA LEU A 143 19.42 -10.19 8.14
C LEU A 143 18.11 -9.44 8.38
N LEU A 144 16.97 -10.05 8.02
CA LEU A 144 15.65 -9.46 8.26
C LEU A 144 15.37 -9.30 9.77
N GLN A 145 15.74 -10.29 10.60
CA GLN A 145 15.66 -10.16 12.06
C GLN A 145 16.52 -9.00 12.58
N LYS A 146 17.72 -8.82 12.02
CA LYS A 146 18.61 -7.72 12.38
C LYS A 146 17.99 -6.37 12.01
N ILE A 147 17.35 -6.25 10.83
CA ILE A 147 16.57 -5.07 10.42
C ILE A 147 15.46 -4.80 11.45
N CYS A 148 14.67 -5.80 11.81
CA CYS A 148 13.57 -5.68 12.77
C CYS A 148 14.03 -5.27 14.18
N SER A 149 15.26 -5.59 14.55
CA SER A 149 15.83 -5.23 15.85
C SER A 149 16.48 -3.84 15.85
N THR A 150 17.00 -3.43 14.69
CA THR A 150 17.75 -2.17 14.55
C THR A 150 16.84 -0.97 14.36
N PHE A 151 15.87 -1.08 13.44
CA PHE A 151 15.03 0.02 13.00
C PHE A 151 13.63 0.00 13.63
N THR A 152 12.93 1.12 13.54
CA THR A 152 11.50 1.18 13.81
C THR A 152 10.76 0.59 12.60
N ILE A 153 10.00 -0.47 12.84
CA ILE A 153 9.23 -1.15 11.79
C ILE A 153 7.85 -0.53 11.67
N VAL A 154 7.46 -0.23 10.45
CA VAL A 154 6.16 0.37 10.11
C VAL A 154 5.33 -0.65 9.35
N PHE A 155 4.14 -0.94 9.86
CA PHE A 155 3.13 -1.77 9.22
C PHE A 155 1.85 -0.98 8.96
N HIS A 156 0.98 -1.56 8.16
CA HIS A 156 -0.42 -1.17 8.07
C HIS A 156 -1.30 -2.35 8.43
N ASN A 157 -2.03 -2.29 9.57
CA ASN A 157 -2.68 -3.45 10.20
C ASN A 157 -1.68 -4.49 10.73
N MET A 158 -0.72 -4.03 11.51
CA MET A 158 0.39 -4.78 12.11
C MET A 158 0.02 -6.18 12.63
N LYS A 159 -1.17 -6.36 13.20
CA LYS A 159 -1.60 -7.63 13.80
C LYS A 159 -1.55 -8.80 12.82
N PHE A 160 -1.77 -8.54 11.55
CA PHE A 160 -1.73 -9.55 10.51
C PHE A 160 -0.29 -9.96 10.21
N ASP A 161 0.52 -8.99 9.78
CA ASP A 161 1.91 -9.23 9.37
C ASP A 161 2.79 -9.75 10.49
N TYR A 162 2.64 -9.17 11.69
CA TYR A 162 3.34 -9.63 12.89
C TYR A 162 3.13 -11.13 13.15
N LYS A 163 1.87 -11.61 13.08
CA LYS A 163 1.57 -13.02 13.34
C LYS A 163 2.13 -13.93 12.25
N MET A 164 2.03 -13.52 11.00
CA MET A 164 2.54 -14.27 9.86
C MET A 164 4.07 -14.39 9.93
N LEU A 165 4.77 -13.27 10.10
CA LEU A 165 6.23 -13.23 10.18
C LEU A 165 6.77 -13.97 11.41
N ALA A 166 6.15 -13.81 12.58
CA ALA A 166 6.56 -14.52 13.78
C ALA A 166 6.36 -16.05 13.66
N TYR A 167 5.25 -16.49 13.08
CA TYR A 167 4.92 -17.92 12.96
C TYR A 167 5.75 -18.63 11.88
N HIS A 168 5.92 -18.02 10.71
CA HIS A 168 6.54 -18.65 9.56
C HIS A 168 8.05 -18.41 9.45
N LEU A 169 8.52 -17.23 9.85
CA LEU A 169 9.93 -16.85 9.77
C LEU A 169 10.61 -16.75 11.15
N GLY A 170 9.87 -16.96 12.23
CA GLY A 170 10.41 -16.88 13.59
C GLY A 170 10.83 -15.48 14.02
N LEU A 171 10.40 -14.42 13.29
CA LEU A 171 10.81 -13.05 13.59
C LEU A 171 10.23 -12.55 14.90
N THR A 172 11.03 -11.78 15.61
CA THR A 172 10.65 -11.11 16.85
C THR A 172 10.76 -9.60 16.68
N PHE A 173 9.87 -8.87 17.34
CA PHE A 173 9.80 -7.42 17.25
C PHE A 173 9.81 -6.78 18.63
N ASP A 174 10.56 -5.72 18.80
CA ASP A 174 10.45 -4.84 19.96
C ASP A 174 9.18 -3.97 19.78
N ARG A 175 8.21 -4.16 20.66
CA ARG A 175 6.92 -3.43 20.60
C ARG A 175 7.09 -1.92 20.71
N SER A 176 8.16 -1.43 21.32
CA SER A 176 8.46 0.00 21.39
C SER A 176 8.96 0.58 20.07
N LYS A 177 9.37 -0.29 19.13
CA LYS A 177 9.89 0.04 17.81
C LYS A 177 8.96 -0.41 16.68
N VAL A 178 7.67 -0.60 16.94
CA VAL A 178 6.72 -0.96 15.91
C VAL A 178 5.59 0.07 15.84
N HIS A 179 5.35 0.56 14.64
CA HIS A 179 4.26 1.49 14.34
C HIS A 179 3.22 0.83 13.42
N ASP A 180 1.94 1.09 13.70
CA ASP A 180 0.80 0.66 12.89
C ASP A 180 0.09 1.89 12.33
N THR A 181 0.24 2.14 11.03
CA THR A 181 -0.34 3.32 10.38
C THR A 181 -1.87 3.28 10.32
N MET A 182 -2.48 2.09 10.36
CA MET A 182 -3.94 1.97 10.45
C MET A 182 -4.44 2.47 11.80
N VAL A 183 -3.79 2.09 12.90
CA VAL A 183 -4.12 2.57 14.25
C VAL A 183 -3.81 4.06 14.40
N MET A 184 -2.68 4.53 13.85
CA MET A 184 -2.34 5.95 13.87
C MET A 184 -3.40 6.80 13.15
N HIS A 185 -3.87 6.36 11.99
CA HIS A 185 -4.94 7.04 11.26
C HIS A 185 -6.26 7.02 12.03
N TYR A 186 -6.61 5.90 12.64
CA TYR A 186 -7.82 5.81 13.48
C TYR A 186 -7.79 6.81 14.67
N VAL A 187 -6.62 7.03 15.26
CA VAL A 187 -6.47 8.01 16.36
C VAL A 187 -6.62 9.46 15.88
N LEU A 188 -6.24 9.73 14.60
CA LEU A 188 -6.39 11.07 14.00
C LEU A 188 -7.81 11.35 13.54
N ASP A 189 -8.48 10.36 12.95
CA ASP A 189 -9.85 10.46 12.47
C ASP A 189 -10.53 9.08 12.56
N GLU A 190 -11.42 8.91 13.56
CA GLU A 190 -12.16 7.67 13.79
C GLU A 190 -13.31 7.45 12.79
N THR A 191 -13.68 8.47 12.03
CA THR A 191 -14.86 8.46 11.14
C THR A 191 -14.55 8.05 9.71
N ASP A 192 -13.29 8.08 9.30
CA ASP A 192 -12.88 7.75 7.93
C ASP A 192 -12.49 6.26 7.78
N GLY A 193 -12.40 5.79 6.54
CA GLY A 193 -11.89 4.45 6.24
C GLY A 193 -10.38 4.36 6.48
N HIS A 194 -9.92 3.32 7.19
CA HIS A 194 -8.51 3.19 7.58
C HIS A 194 -7.71 2.22 6.70
N GLY A 195 -8.27 1.80 5.55
CA GLY A 195 -7.56 0.94 4.61
C GLY A 195 -6.44 1.69 3.87
N LEU A 196 -5.26 1.07 3.71
CA LEU A 196 -4.08 1.68 3.09
C LEU A 196 -4.36 2.32 1.72
N LYS A 197 -5.25 1.71 0.93
CA LYS A 197 -5.64 2.23 -0.40
C LYS A 197 -6.55 3.46 -0.36
N SER A 198 -7.13 3.77 0.80
CA SER A 198 -8.00 4.93 0.99
C SER A 198 -7.30 6.12 1.67
N LEU A 199 -6.10 5.89 2.21
CA LEU A 199 -5.21 6.90 2.75
C LEU A 199 -4.39 7.55 1.64
#